data_3112f8477b3cd20e10e5bd649bbca693
#
_entry.id   3112f8477b3cd20e10e5bd649bbca693
#
_cell.length_a   1.000
_cell.length_b   1.000
_cell.length_c   1.000
_cell.angle_alpha   90.00
_cell.angle_beta   90.00
_cell.angle_gamma   90.00
#
_symmetry.space_group_name_H-M   'P 1'
#
loop_
_entity.id
_entity.type
_entity.pdbx_description
1 polymer ?
#
loop_
_entity_poly.entity_id
_entity_poly.type
_entity_poly.pdbx_seq_one_letter_code
_entity_poly.pdbx_strand_id
1 'polypeptide(L)'
;LLYSAVRGSYSEEQVVSGIGALLDVYGNKLEIPEDVPVLIPSDIIELLIPHLVAEKYMAGSSLFNGRLGERIFSDKLNLVVSRKPDNEYNIPFFDREGTVVEGDEFPLINNGTLSGLITYRRSAENLNLPLSGSAAADFDSVPSAGSEGIKLLTSDNSLKELVRGKAIYISVTSGGDMTPAGDFGLPVLLAYVYEDGKLLGTLPEFSLSGNVFDVLGGDLIGIVKNDVFSFADETLIVSKFKINK
;
A
#
# COMPACT_ATOMS: atom_id res chain seq x y z
N LEU A 1 -3.54 20.35 -1.56
CA LEU A 1 -3.24 20.15 -0.14
C LEU A 1 -2.14 19.09 -0.05
N LEU A 2 -0.98 19.45 0.44
CA LEU A 2 0.08 18.47 0.72
C LEU A 2 -0.05 18.10 2.19
N TYR A 3 -0.28 16.81 2.48
CA TYR A 3 -0.28 16.27 3.84
C TYR A 3 0.84 15.24 3.94
N SER A 4 1.68 15.38 4.94
CA SER A 4 2.70 14.38 5.28
C SER A 4 2.74 14.23 6.80
N ALA A 5 2.79 12.99 7.27
CA ALA A 5 3.01 12.66 8.67
C ALA A 5 4.46 12.21 8.84
N VAL A 6 5.18 12.85 9.77
CA VAL A 6 6.57 12.52 10.07
C VAL A 6 6.66 12.11 11.54
N ARG A 7 7.30 10.98 11.80
CA ARG A 7 7.63 10.55 13.16
C ARG A 7 9.04 10.99 13.52
N GLY A 8 9.18 11.74 14.60
CA GLY A 8 10.48 12.23 15.09
C GLY A 8 10.77 13.67 14.65
N SER A 9 12.05 14.02 14.57
CA SER A 9 12.48 15.34 14.13
C SER A 9 12.45 15.45 12.59
N TYR A 10 11.88 16.51 12.07
CA TYR A 10 11.94 16.86 10.66
C TYR A 10 12.82 18.10 10.45
N SER A 11 13.39 18.24 9.28
CA SER A 11 14.06 19.46 8.85
C SER A 11 13.08 20.35 8.11
N GLU A 12 12.78 21.52 8.68
CA GLU A 12 11.94 22.53 8.02
C GLU A 12 12.50 22.91 6.64
N GLU A 13 13.82 23.02 6.53
CA GLU A 13 14.50 23.31 5.26
C GLU A 13 14.24 22.24 4.20
N GLN A 14 14.26 20.97 4.56
CA GLN A 14 13.95 19.86 3.64
C GLN A 14 12.49 19.89 3.18
N VAL A 15 11.56 20.16 4.09
CA VAL A 15 10.12 20.29 3.76
C VAL A 15 9.89 21.45 2.82
N VAL A 16 10.42 22.63 3.13
CA VAL A 16 10.27 23.84 2.30
C VAL A 16 10.92 23.67 0.93
N SER A 17 12.11 23.06 0.87
CA SER A 17 12.80 22.77 -0.38
C SER A 17 12.01 21.77 -1.25
N GLY A 18 11.48 20.70 -0.64
CA GLY A 18 10.67 19.70 -1.34
C GLY A 18 9.36 20.28 -1.88
N ILE A 19 8.67 21.09 -1.09
CA ILE A 19 7.45 21.79 -1.55
C ILE A 19 7.80 22.79 -2.67
N GLY A 20 8.91 23.53 -2.54
CA GLY A 20 9.40 24.42 -3.58
C GLY A 20 9.63 23.71 -4.91
N ALA A 21 10.33 22.58 -4.88
CA ALA A 21 10.58 21.76 -6.06
C ALA A 21 9.29 21.24 -6.74
N LEU A 22 8.25 20.92 -5.94
CA LEU A 22 6.93 20.57 -6.48
C LEU A 22 6.24 21.76 -7.16
N LEU A 23 6.28 22.92 -6.53
CA LEU A 23 5.65 24.12 -7.08
C LEU A 23 6.34 24.58 -8.37
N ASP A 24 7.65 24.43 -8.48
CA ASP A 24 8.42 24.77 -9.67
C ASP A 24 7.98 23.96 -10.90
N VAL A 25 7.65 22.69 -10.72
CA VAL A 25 7.21 21.81 -11.81
C VAL A 25 5.68 21.78 -11.99
N TYR A 26 4.91 22.25 -11.01
CA TYR A 26 3.44 22.19 -11.03
C TYR A 26 2.82 22.93 -12.23
N GLY A 27 3.41 24.03 -12.63
CA GLY A 27 2.97 24.82 -13.76
C GLY A 27 3.30 24.23 -15.14
N ASN A 28 4.23 23.27 -15.19
CA ASN A 28 4.63 22.63 -16.43
C ASN A 28 3.66 21.51 -16.79
N LYS A 29 2.80 21.74 -17.79
CA LYS A 29 1.79 20.77 -18.24
C LYS A 29 2.37 19.86 -19.30
N LEU A 30 2.31 18.55 -19.06
CA LEU A 30 2.84 17.52 -19.93
C LEU A 30 1.73 16.59 -20.41
N GLU A 31 1.98 15.88 -21.48
CA GLU A 31 1.11 14.81 -21.97
C GLU A 31 1.38 13.51 -21.20
N ILE A 32 0.36 12.66 -21.09
CA ILE A 32 0.47 11.36 -20.44
C ILE A 32 1.38 10.48 -21.28
N PRO A 33 2.55 10.03 -20.77
CA PRO A 33 3.43 9.13 -21.49
C PRO A 33 2.76 7.76 -21.65
N GLU A 34 3.11 7.07 -22.75
CA GLU A 34 2.60 5.73 -23.05
C GLU A 34 3.61 4.66 -22.68
N ASP A 35 3.13 3.46 -22.35
CA ASP A 35 3.95 2.27 -22.05
C ASP A 35 5.01 2.48 -20.96
N VAL A 36 4.72 3.29 -19.97
CA VAL A 36 5.61 3.54 -18.82
C VAL A 36 5.04 2.96 -17.53
N PRO A 37 5.89 2.60 -16.56
CA PRO A 37 5.43 2.19 -15.25
C PRO A 37 4.73 3.33 -14.50
N VAL A 38 3.85 2.95 -13.58
CA VAL A 38 3.19 3.86 -12.65
C VAL A 38 3.75 3.64 -11.26
N LEU A 39 4.07 4.74 -10.60
CA LEU A 39 4.50 4.83 -9.21
C LEU A 39 3.30 5.30 -8.41
N ILE A 40 2.73 4.42 -7.60
CA ILE A 40 1.53 4.72 -6.82
C ILE A 40 1.80 4.53 -5.34
N PRO A 41 1.30 5.43 -4.45
CA PRO A 41 1.34 5.22 -3.02
C PRO A 41 0.76 3.86 -2.60
N SER A 42 1.28 3.33 -1.50
CA SER A 42 0.87 2.01 -0.98
C SER A 42 -0.59 1.94 -0.54
N ASP A 43 -1.30 3.06 -0.47
CA ASP A 43 -2.72 3.14 -0.10
C ASP A 43 -3.63 2.26 -0.97
N ILE A 44 -3.21 1.93 -2.19
CA ILE A 44 -3.94 0.96 -3.03
C ILE A 44 -4.10 -0.42 -2.35
N ILE A 45 -3.21 -0.77 -1.42
CA ILE A 45 -3.32 -2.00 -0.62
C ILE A 45 -4.56 -2.00 0.28
N GLU A 46 -5.09 -0.83 0.63
CA GLU A 46 -6.32 -0.72 1.41
C GLU A 46 -7.52 -1.39 0.73
N LEU A 47 -7.51 -1.49 -0.60
CA LEU A 47 -8.51 -2.25 -1.35
C LEU A 47 -8.48 -3.75 -1.02
N LEU A 48 -7.34 -4.30 -0.62
CA LEU A 48 -7.18 -5.72 -0.26
C LEU A 48 -7.53 -6.00 1.21
N ILE A 49 -7.33 -5.03 2.10
CA ILE A 49 -7.46 -5.24 3.56
C ILE A 49 -8.81 -5.87 3.94
N PRO A 50 -9.97 -5.38 3.44
CA PRO A 50 -11.26 -6.00 3.75
C PRO A 50 -11.37 -7.46 3.33
N HIS A 51 -10.62 -7.88 2.31
CA HIS A 51 -10.62 -9.26 1.80
C HIS A 51 -9.67 -10.18 2.57
N LEU A 52 -8.75 -9.62 3.35
CA LEU A 52 -7.88 -10.35 4.26
C LEU A 52 -8.52 -10.64 5.61
N VAL A 53 -9.69 -10.03 5.89
CA VAL A 53 -10.43 -10.24 7.15
C VAL A 53 -11.05 -11.63 7.19
N ALA A 54 -10.80 -12.36 8.28
CA ALA A 54 -11.20 -13.76 8.44
C ALA A 54 -12.72 -13.96 8.35
N GLU A 55 -13.53 -13.02 8.84
CA GLU A 55 -14.99 -13.08 8.75
C GLU A 55 -15.49 -13.01 7.31
N LYS A 56 -14.88 -12.18 6.48
CA LYS A 56 -15.23 -12.08 5.05
C LYS A 56 -14.84 -13.34 4.31
N TYR A 57 -13.70 -13.93 4.69
CA TYR A 57 -13.26 -15.24 4.20
C TYR A 57 -14.23 -16.34 4.61
N MET A 58 -14.67 -16.39 5.87
CA MET A 58 -15.67 -17.35 6.36
C MET A 58 -17.01 -17.21 5.63
N ALA A 59 -17.44 -15.98 5.36
CA ALA A 59 -18.69 -15.70 4.67
C ALA A 59 -18.64 -16.03 3.15
N GLY A 60 -17.50 -16.45 2.62
CA GLY A 60 -17.32 -16.74 1.20
C GLY A 60 -17.34 -15.51 0.30
N SER A 61 -17.19 -14.31 0.87
CA SER A 61 -17.25 -13.02 0.17
C SER A 61 -15.88 -12.35 -0.01
N SER A 62 -14.81 -13.01 0.40
CA SER A 62 -13.44 -12.56 0.15
C SER A 62 -13.01 -12.90 -1.28
N LEU A 63 -12.22 -12.00 -1.90
CA LEU A 63 -11.46 -12.28 -3.13
C LEU A 63 -10.54 -13.51 -3.01
N PHE A 64 -10.13 -13.83 -1.78
CA PHE A 64 -9.15 -14.88 -1.48
C PHE A 64 -9.79 -16.18 -1.04
N ASN A 65 -11.10 -16.31 -1.19
CA ASN A 65 -11.83 -17.47 -0.68
C ASN A 65 -11.28 -18.78 -1.22
N GLY A 66 -10.93 -19.71 -0.31
CA GLY A 66 -10.34 -21.00 -0.63
C GLY A 66 -8.86 -20.98 -1.04
N ARG A 67 -8.21 -19.80 -1.05
CA ARG A 67 -6.83 -19.63 -1.57
C ARG A 67 -5.77 -19.44 -0.48
N LEU A 68 -6.10 -19.65 0.79
CA LEU A 68 -5.12 -19.61 1.87
C LEU A 68 -4.04 -20.67 1.66
N GLY A 69 -2.77 -20.27 1.68
CA GLY A 69 -1.62 -21.10 1.34
C GLY A 69 -1.23 -21.09 -0.15
N GLU A 70 -2.01 -20.45 -1.02
CA GLU A 70 -1.68 -20.32 -2.44
C GLU A 70 -0.83 -19.09 -2.72
N ARG A 71 0.07 -19.21 -3.69
CA ARG A 71 0.77 -18.05 -4.25
C ARG A 71 -0.12 -17.38 -5.30
N ILE A 72 -0.60 -16.19 -4.97
CA ILE A 72 -1.58 -15.45 -5.78
C ILE A 72 -1.05 -14.12 -6.32
N PHE A 73 0.09 -13.66 -5.81
CA PHE A 73 0.75 -12.42 -6.19
C PHE A 73 2.21 -12.66 -6.57
N SER A 74 2.90 -11.60 -6.96
CA SER A 74 4.34 -11.59 -7.19
C SER A 74 5.10 -11.96 -5.91
N ASP A 75 6.25 -12.65 -6.03
CA ASP A 75 7.15 -12.91 -4.92
C ASP A 75 7.74 -11.64 -4.27
N LYS A 76 7.61 -10.51 -4.93
CA LYS A 76 8.00 -9.20 -4.41
C LYS A 76 6.99 -8.62 -3.41
N LEU A 77 5.76 -9.15 -3.36
CA LEU A 77 4.72 -8.66 -2.47
C LEU A 77 4.84 -9.35 -1.10
N ASN A 78 5.14 -8.55 -0.08
CA ASN A 78 5.16 -8.96 1.32
C ASN A 78 4.33 -7.97 2.15
N LEU A 79 3.26 -8.48 2.76
CA LEU A 79 2.34 -7.70 3.60
C LEU A 79 2.27 -8.35 4.97
N VAL A 80 2.51 -7.57 6.01
CA VAL A 80 2.55 -8.07 7.39
C VAL A 80 1.69 -7.21 8.32
N VAL A 81 1.29 -7.78 9.44
CA VAL A 81 0.93 -7.00 10.62
C VAL A 81 2.21 -6.86 11.44
N SER A 82 2.73 -5.65 11.59
CA SER A 82 3.96 -5.38 12.34
C SER A 82 3.65 -4.55 13.57
N ARG A 83 4.11 -5.03 14.73
CA ARG A 83 4.07 -4.35 16.02
C ARG A 83 5.46 -4.08 16.55
N LYS A 84 6.46 -4.13 15.68
CA LYS A 84 7.85 -3.82 16.01
C LYS A 84 8.01 -2.38 16.50
N PRO A 85 8.95 -2.10 17.40
CA PRO A 85 9.17 -0.74 17.95
C PRO A 85 9.53 0.31 16.90
N ASP A 86 10.11 -0.11 15.78
CA ASP A 86 10.48 0.71 14.63
C ASP A 86 9.31 0.97 13.65
N ASN A 87 8.13 0.46 13.99
CA ASN A 87 6.93 0.72 13.19
C ASN A 87 6.56 2.21 13.25
N GLU A 88 6.35 2.79 12.09
CA GLU A 88 6.04 4.21 11.87
C GLU A 88 4.82 4.70 12.65
N TYR A 89 3.88 3.79 12.95
CA TYR A 89 2.59 4.14 13.57
C TYR A 89 2.62 4.23 15.10
N ASN A 90 3.75 3.97 15.75
CA ASN A 90 3.88 4.00 17.22
C ASN A 90 2.77 3.23 17.95
N ILE A 91 2.43 2.06 17.43
CA ILE A 91 1.40 1.19 17.99
C ILE A 91 1.98 0.34 19.15
N PRO A 92 1.16 -0.09 20.11
CA PRO A 92 1.58 -1.01 21.15
C PRO A 92 2.05 -2.35 20.57
N PHE A 93 2.92 -3.07 21.28
CA PHE A 93 3.35 -4.42 20.90
C PHE A 93 2.26 -5.49 21.05
N PHE A 94 1.09 -5.11 21.50
CA PHE A 94 -0.11 -5.95 21.64
C PHE A 94 -1.33 -5.27 21.00
N ASP A 95 -2.31 -6.06 20.61
CA ASP A 95 -3.58 -5.58 20.05
C ASP A 95 -4.62 -5.27 21.15
N ARG A 96 -5.83 -4.91 20.76
CA ARG A 96 -6.91 -4.55 21.71
C ARG A 96 -7.47 -5.73 22.50
N GLU A 97 -7.08 -6.96 22.19
CA GLU A 97 -7.37 -8.17 22.99
C GLU A 97 -6.17 -8.60 23.86
N GLY A 98 -5.07 -7.83 23.83
CA GLY A 98 -3.81 -8.15 24.52
C GLY A 98 -3.02 -9.26 23.84
N THR A 99 -3.26 -9.51 22.56
CA THR A 99 -2.51 -10.49 21.77
C THR A 99 -1.10 -9.96 21.46
N VAL A 100 -0.09 -10.74 21.85
CA VAL A 100 1.31 -10.53 21.47
C VAL A 100 1.67 -11.58 20.43
N VAL A 101 2.20 -11.13 19.30
CA VAL A 101 2.63 -12.00 18.21
C VAL A 101 4.11 -12.31 18.35
N GLU A 102 4.52 -13.56 18.15
CA GLU A 102 5.93 -13.94 18.21
C GLU A 102 6.75 -13.18 17.17
N GLY A 103 7.85 -12.56 17.62
CA GLY A 103 8.69 -11.71 16.79
C GLY A 103 8.06 -10.39 16.36
N ASP A 104 6.93 -10.00 16.98
CA ASP A 104 6.20 -8.75 16.74
C ASP A 104 5.75 -8.57 15.27
N GLU A 105 5.67 -9.65 14.50
CA GLU A 105 5.29 -9.64 13.09
C GLU A 105 4.47 -10.87 12.69
N PHE A 106 3.36 -10.65 11.99
CA PHE A 106 2.50 -11.71 11.47
C PHE A 106 2.33 -11.56 9.94
N PRO A 107 2.71 -12.58 9.14
CA PRO A 107 2.63 -12.49 7.69
C PRO A 107 1.19 -12.70 7.21
N LEU A 108 0.65 -11.72 6.47
CA LEU A 108 -0.59 -11.83 5.72
C LEU A 108 -0.30 -12.36 4.31
N ILE A 109 0.68 -11.76 3.64
CA ILE A 109 1.19 -12.21 2.34
C ILE A 109 2.71 -12.32 2.47
N ASN A 110 3.25 -13.49 2.13
CA ASN A 110 4.69 -13.77 2.19
C ASN A 110 5.18 -14.27 0.83
N ASN A 111 6.08 -13.51 0.20
CA ASN A 111 6.56 -13.78 -1.16
C ASN A 111 5.41 -14.11 -2.14
N GLY A 112 4.36 -13.28 -2.11
CA GLY A 112 3.16 -13.43 -2.94
C GLY A 112 2.21 -14.55 -2.53
N THR A 113 2.53 -15.33 -1.51
CA THR A 113 1.67 -16.38 -0.96
C THR A 113 0.75 -15.80 0.10
N LEU A 114 -0.55 -16.06 -0.01
CA LEU A 114 -1.51 -15.74 1.04
C LEU A 114 -1.26 -16.63 2.26
N SER A 115 -0.52 -16.13 3.25
CA SER A 115 -0.02 -16.91 4.38
C SER A 115 -0.88 -16.79 5.62
N GLY A 116 -1.67 -15.73 5.74
CA GLY A 116 -2.50 -15.47 6.91
C GLY A 116 -3.69 -14.58 6.61
N LEU A 117 -4.60 -14.52 7.58
CA LEU A 117 -5.76 -13.64 7.57
C LEU A 117 -5.71 -12.72 8.78
N ILE A 118 -6.39 -11.59 8.70
CA ILE A 118 -6.60 -10.69 9.82
C ILE A 118 -7.61 -11.35 10.75
N THR A 119 -7.18 -11.69 11.96
CA THR A 119 -7.97 -12.42 12.96
C THR A 119 -7.99 -11.69 14.28
N TYR A 120 -9.06 -11.88 15.02
CA TYR A 120 -9.15 -11.67 16.47
C TYR A 120 -9.62 -12.97 17.11
N ARG A 121 -9.68 -13.11 18.44
CA ARG A 121 -9.88 -14.39 19.13
C ARG A 121 -11.06 -15.20 18.59
N ARG A 122 -12.22 -14.57 18.45
CA ARG A 122 -13.43 -15.25 17.97
C ARG A 122 -13.28 -15.82 16.55
N SER A 123 -12.70 -15.04 15.62
CA SER A 123 -12.52 -15.50 14.24
C SER A 123 -11.41 -16.54 14.14
N ALA A 124 -10.33 -16.39 14.91
CA ALA A 124 -9.25 -17.35 15.00
C ALA A 124 -9.73 -18.72 15.50
N GLU A 125 -10.50 -18.75 16.57
CA GLU A 125 -11.11 -19.99 17.12
C GLU A 125 -12.04 -20.67 16.10
N ASN A 126 -12.92 -19.89 15.46
CA ASN A 126 -13.88 -20.43 14.49
C ASN A 126 -13.23 -21.07 13.27
N LEU A 127 -12.10 -20.54 12.84
CA LEU A 127 -11.36 -21.05 11.66
C LEU A 127 -10.16 -21.93 12.01
N ASN A 128 -9.87 -22.11 13.28
CA ASN A 128 -8.64 -22.75 13.76
C ASN A 128 -7.38 -22.13 13.14
N LEU A 129 -7.33 -20.79 13.14
CA LEU A 129 -6.24 -19.99 12.62
C LEU A 129 -5.44 -19.33 13.74
N PRO A 130 -4.18 -18.95 13.51
CA PRO A 130 -3.42 -18.17 14.47
C PRO A 130 -4.00 -16.76 14.63
N LEU A 131 -3.72 -16.14 15.78
CA LEU A 131 -4.03 -14.74 16.05
C LEU A 131 -3.05 -13.84 15.29
N SER A 132 -3.58 -12.88 14.53
CA SER A 132 -2.76 -11.95 13.73
C SER A 132 -2.21 -10.76 14.52
N GLY A 133 -2.70 -10.54 15.75
CA GLY A 133 -2.36 -9.35 16.52
C GLY A 133 -2.98 -8.06 15.96
N SER A 134 -4.14 -8.16 15.30
CA SER A 134 -4.81 -7.04 14.64
C SER A 134 -6.20 -6.76 15.20
N ALA A 135 -6.53 -7.22 16.41
CA ALA A 135 -7.80 -6.89 17.02
C ALA A 135 -7.89 -5.38 17.29
N ALA A 136 -9.00 -4.78 16.88
CA ALA A 136 -9.36 -3.39 17.15
C ALA A 136 -10.63 -3.30 18.00
N ALA A 137 -10.69 -2.29 18.84
CA ALA A 137 -11.88 -2.00 19.65
C ALA A 137 -11.89 -0.52 20.00
N ASP A 138 -13.07 0.08 19.98
CA ASP A 138 -13.32 1.33 20.68
C ASP A 138 -13.34 1.09 22.18
N PHE A 139 -13.37 2.17 22.97
CA PHE A 139 -13.21 2.13 24.42
C PHE A 139 -14.13 1.13 25.14
N ASP A 140 -15.37 0.97 24.70
CA ASP A 140 -16.42 0.14 25.31
C ASP A 140 -17.04 -0.87 24.35
N SER A 141 -16.39 -1.13 23.22
CA SER A 141 -16.88 -2.04 22.19
C SER A 141 -16.30 -3.45 22.30
N VAL A 142 -16.97 -4.39 21.67
CA VAL A 142 -16.46 -5.75 21.50
C VAL A 142 -15.36 -5.71 20.44
N PRO A 143 -14.20 -6.34 20.69
CA PRO A 143 -13.13 -6.41 19.70
C PRO A 143 -13.56 -7.05 18.38
N SER A 144 -13.03 -6.53 17.30
CA SER A 144 -13.25 -6.98 15.93
C SER A 144 -11.93 -6.98 15.14
N ALA A 145 -11.95 -7.43 13.91
CA ALA A 145 -10.79 -7.34 13.05
C ALA A 145 -10.43 -5.87 12.74
N GLY A 146 -9.16 -5.51 12.88
CA GLY A 146 -8.63 -4.18 12.60
C GLY A 146 -7.51 -4.20 11.57
N SER A 147 -7.12 -3.02 11.12
CA SER A 147 -6.02 -2.83 10.16
C SER A 147 -4.77 -2.19 10.77
N GLU A 148 -4.76 -1.98 12.08
CA GLU A 148 -3.63 -1.35 12.79
C GLU A 148 -2.36 -2.19 12.64
N GLY A 149 -1.28 -1.55 12.20
CA GLY A 149 0.02 -2.20 12.03
C GLY A 149 0.20 -2.94 10.71
N ILE A 150 -0.75 -2.92 9.80
CA ILE A 150 -0.56 -3.50 8.46
C ILE A 150 0.51 -2.70 7.73
N LYS A 151 1.57 -3.39 7.30
CA LYS A 151 2.74 -2.79 6.66
C LYS A 151 3.10 -3.55 5.39
N LEU A 152 3.28 -2.79 4.32
CA LEU A 152 3.86 -3.30 3.08
C LEU A 152 5.38 -3.22 3.19
N LEU A 153 6.07 -4.35 3.00
CA LEU A 153 7.53 -4.38 3.09
C LEU A 153 8.15 -3.92 1.78
N THR A 154 9.16 -3.07 1.89
CA THR A 154 9.93 -2.56 0.75
C THR A 154 11.12 -3.45 0.44
N SER A 155 11.54 -3.47 -0.84
CA SER A 155 12.84 -4.01 -1.24
C SER A 155 13.97 -3.03 -0.87
N ASP A 156 15.21 -3.53 -0.89
CA ASP A 156 16.42 -2.71 -0.65
C ASP A 156 16.80 -1.84 -1.85
N ASN A 157 16.11 -2.00 -2.98
CA ASN A 157 16.37 -1.18 -4.17
C ASN A 157 15.88 0.25 -3.98
N SER A 158 16.62 1.21 -4.52
CA SER A 158 16.12 2.58 -4.69
C SER A 158 15.13 2.66 -5.85
N LEU A 159 14.26 3.67 -5.84
CA LEU A 159 13.33 3.92 -6.94
C LEU A 159 14.08 4.10 -8.27
N LYS A 160 15.20 4.82 -8.26
CA LYS A 160 16.04 5.07 -9.44
C LYS A 160 16.68 3.82 -10.03
N GLU A 161 16.99 2.82 -9.20
CA GLU A 161 17.48 1.51 -9.69
C GLU A 161 16.37 0.69 -10.32
N LEU A 162 15.16 0.80 -9.76
CA LEU A 162 14.00 0.04 -10.20
C LEU A 162 13.37 0.62 -11.47
N VAL A 163 13.34 1.95 -11.59
CA VAL A 163 12.73 2.67 -12.72
C VAL A 163 13.78 3.49 -13.44
N ARG A 164 14.11 3.04 -14.66
CA ARG A 164 15.01 3.75 -15.57
C ARG A 164 14.20 4.48 -16.63
N GLY A 165 14.44 5.79 -16.76
CA GLY A 165 13.71 6.66 -17.68
C GLY A 165 12.36 7.12 -17.10
N LYS A 166 11.36 7.26 -17.97
CA LYS A 166 10.08 7.86 -17.59
C LYS A 166 9.14 6.91 -16.85
N ALA A 167 8.40 7.48 -15.92
CA ALA A 167 7.27 6.85 -15.24
C ALA A 167 6.20 7.91 -14.92
N ILE A 168 5.01 7.46 -14.53
CA ILE A 168 3.96 8.32 -13.99
C ILE A 168 4.00 8.20 -12.47
N TYR A 169 4.21 9.33 -11.80
CA TYR A 169 4.13 9.42 -10.34
C TYR A 169 2.73 9.91 -9.94
N ILE A 170 1.99 9.07 -9.22
CA ILE A 170 0.67 9.40 -8.70
C ILE A 170 0.84 10.11 -7.35
N SER A 171 0.29 11.32 -7.25
CA SER A 171 0.33 12.10 -6.02
C SER A 171 -1.02 12.12 -5.29
N VAL A 172 -2.13 12.16 -6.04
CA VAL A 172 -3.47 12.20 -5.43
C VAL A 172 -4.44 11.38 -6.27
N THR A 173 -5.13 10.46 -5.62
CA THR A 173 -6.29 9.73 -6.17
C THR A 173 -7.57 10.18 -5.47
N SER A 174 -8.72 9.96 -6.09
CA SER A 174 -10.03 10.27 -5.50
C SER A 174 -10.85 8.99 -5.35
N GLY A 175 -10.68 8.34 -4.19
CA GLY A 175 -11.38 7.09 -3.92
C GLY A 175 -10.93 5.98 -4.84
N GLY A 176 -11.81 5.02 -5.06
CA GLY A 176 -11.63 3.88 -5.94
C GLY A 176 -12.57 2.76 -5.53
N ASP A 177 -13.07 2.03 -6.51
CA ASP A 177 -13.93 0.88 -6.30
C ASP A 177 -13.30 -0.37 -6.85
N MET A 178 -13.58 -1.51 -6.21
CA MET A 178 -13.12 -2.81 -6.66
C MET A 178 -14.29 -3.78 -6.77
N THR A 179 -14.36 -4.50 -7.87
CA THR A 179 -15.36 -5.56 -8.10
C THR A 179 -15.03 -6.83 -7.30
N PRO A 180 -16.00 -7.72 -7.10
CA PRO A 180 -15.73 -9.04 -6.50
C PRO A 180 -14.75 -9.91 -7.29
N ALA A 181 -14.43 -9.58 -8.54
CA ALA A 181 -13.44 -10.27 -9.36
C ALA A 181 -12.03 -9.66 -9.24
N GLY A 182 -11.89 -8.54 -8.50
CA GLY A 182 -10.62 -7.86 -8.31
C GLY A 182 -10.31 -6.77 -9.33
N ASP A 183 -11.24 -6.48 -10.26
CA ASP A 183 -11.09 -5.34 -11.17
C ASP A 183 -11.34 -4.04 -10.40
N PHE A 184 -10.51 -3.06 -10.63
CA PHE A 184 -10.62 -1.76 -9.95
C PHE A 184 -10.49 -0.58 -10.91
N GLY A 185 -11.00 0.57 -10.45
CA GLY A 185 -10.84 1.87 -11.08
C GLY A 185 -10.45 2.93 -10.05
N LEU A 186 -9.45 3.74 -10.37
CA LEU A 186 -8.92 4.81 -9.51
C LEU A 186 -8.85 6.12 -10.30
N PRO A 187 -9.73 7.10 -10.03
CA PRO A 187 -9.58 8.45 -10.59
C PRO A 187 -8.32 9.12 -10.04
N VAL A 188 -7.51 9.67 -10.94
CA VAL A 188 -6.26 10.38 -10.61
C VAL A 188 -6.47 11.88 -10.78
N LEU A 189 -6.36 12.62 -9.67
CA LEU A 189 -6.54 14.06 -9.63
C LEU A 189 -5.24 14.83 -9.81
N LEU A 190 -4.12 14.23 -9.37
CA LEU A 190 -2.80 14.83 -9.50
C LEU A 190 -1.75 13.76 -9.74
N ALA A 191 -1.06 13.90 -10.86
CA ALA A 191 0.08 13.07 -11.21
C ALA A 191 1.17 13.90 -11.89
N TYR A 192 2.37 13.38 -11.85
CA TYR A 192 3.55 13.99 -12.47
C TYR A 192 4.24 12.99 -13.40
N VAL A 193 4.99 13.51 -14.37
CA VAL A 193 6.00 12.70 -15.06
C VAL A 193 7.24 12.63 -14.18
N TYR A 194 7.65 11.41 -13.83
CA TYR A 194 8.92 11.12 -13.18
C TYR A 194 9.93 10.70 -14.23
N GLU A 195 11.18 11.15 -14.10
CA GLU A 195 12.32 10.69 -14.92
C GLU A 195 13.62 10.77 -14.12
N ASP A 196 14.29 9.65 -13.97
CA ASP A 196 15.63 9.52 -13.35
C ASP A 196 15.79 10.25 -11.98
N GLY A 197 14.81 10.15 -11.11
CA GLY A 197 14.85 10.73 -9.76
C GLY A 197 14.26 12.14 -9.66
N LYS A 198 13.62 12.65 -10.71
CA LYS A 198 13.04 13.99 -10.73
C LYS A 198 11.61 14.01 -11.26
N LEU A 199 10.81 14.93 -10.76
CA LEU A 199 9.52 15.25 -11.35
C LEU A 199 9.71 16.36 -12.41
N LEU A 200 9.06 16.21 -13.56
CA LEU A 200 9.24 17.10 -14.70
C LEU A 200 8.06 18.06 -14.91
N GLY A 201 6.87 17.65 -14.53
CA GLY A 201 5.65 18.43 -14.72
C GLY A 201 4.40 17.62 -14.45
N THR A 202 3.24 18.28 -14.41
CA THR A 202 1.95 17.66 -14.10
C THR A 202 1.26 17.10 -15.34
N LEU A 203 0.45 16.08 -15.12
CA LEU A 203 -0.40 15.44 -16.11
C LEU A 203 -1.86 15.95 -16.00
N PRO A 204 -2.66 15.88 -17.09
CA PRO A 204 -4.09 16.08 -16.99
C PRO A 204 -4.73 14.98 -16.12
N GLU A 205 -5.97 15.20 -15.68
CA GLU A 205 -6.75 14.17 -14.98
C GLU A 205 -6.99 12.95 -15.87
N PHE A 206 -6.93 11.76 -15.29
CA PHE A 206 -7.18 10.48 -15.96
C PHE A 206 -7.63 9.44 -14.92
N SER A 207 -7.91 8.22 -15.36
CA SER A 207 -8.20 7.11 -14.46
C SER A 207 -7.22 5.97 -14.68
N LEU A 208 -6.77 5.35 -13.57
CA LEU A 208 -6.10 4.06 -13.60
C LEU A 208 -7.12 2.94 -13.48
N SER A 209 -6.91 1.85 -14.20
CA SER A 209 -7.68 0.62 -14.00
C SER A 209 -6.78 -0.60 -14.15
N GLY A 210 -7.26 -1.72 -13.61
CA GLY A 210 -6.57 -3.00 -13.67
C GLY A 210 -7.29 -4.06 -12.87
N ASN A 211 -6.69 -5.23 -12.78
CA ASN A 211 -7.09 -6.27 -11.86
C ASN A 211 -5.99 -6.42 -10.79
N VAL A 212 -6.35 -6.54 -9.52
CA VAL A 212 -5.37 -6.60 -8.41
C VAL A 212 -4.41 -7.78 -8.54
N PHE A 213 -4.86 -8.90 -9.12
CA PHE A 213 -4.02 -10.07 -9.33
C PHE A 213 -2.97 -9.86 -10.43
N ASP A 214 -3.26 -9.03 -11.43
CA ASP A 214 -2.29 -8.66 -12.47
C ASP A 214 -1.32 -7.59 -11.95
N VAL A 215 -1.87 -6.48 -11.42
CA VAL A 215 -1.09 -5.33 -10.96
C VAL A 215 -0.14 -5.67 -9.81
N LEU A 216 -0.57 -6.51 -8.85
CA LEU A 216 0.28 -6.99 -7.76
C LEU A 216 0.91 -8.36 -8.05
N GLY A 217 0.62 -8.94 -9.20
CA GLY A 217 1.15 -10.19 -9.73
C GLY A 217 2.20 -9.99 -10.80
N GLY A 218 1.88 -10.35 -12.04
CA GLY A 218 2.81 -10.33 -13.17
C GLY A 218 3.29 -8.95 -13.59
N ASP A 219 2.50 -7.92 -13.36
CA ASP A 219 2.81 -6.53 -13.69
C ASP A 219 3.62 -5.79 -12.62
N LEU A 220 3.75 -6.37 -11.40
CA LEU A 220 4.49 -5.77 -10.30
C LEU A 220 5.99 -5.72 -10.60
N ILE A 221 6.52 -4.51 -10.72
CA ILE A 221 7.94 -4.27 -10.94
C ILE A 221 8.69 -4.29 -9.60
N GLY A 222 8.13 -3.64 -8.57
CA GLY A 222 8.70 -3.67 -7.22
C GLY A 222 7.96 -2.77 -6.24
N ILE A 223 8.43 -2.81 -4.99
CA ILE A 223 7.93 -2.02 -3.88
C ILE A 223 9.13 -1.36 -3.21
N VAL A 224 9.14 -0.03 -3.15
CA VAL A 224 10.29 0.75 -2.67
C VAL A 224 9.86 1.90 -1.78
N LYS A 225 10.78 2.42 -1.00
CA LYS A 225 10.58 3.70 -0.32
C LYS A 225 10.49 4.84 -1.33
N ASN A 226 9.64 5.81 -1.02
CA ASN A 226 9.56 7.03 -1.82
C ASN A 226 10.81 7.90 -1.53
N ASP A 227 11.73 7.94 -2.46
CA ASP A 227 12.93 8.78 -2.41
C ASP A 227 12.82 10.06 -3.27
N VAL A 228 11.65 10.28 -3.91
CA VAL A 228 11.36 11.52 -4.64
C VAL A 228 11.25 12.70 -3.67
N PHE A 229 10.71 12.45 -2.48
CA PHE A 229 10.58 13.44 -1.42
C PHE A 229 11.27 12.95 -0.14
N SER A 230 12.35 13.59 0.24
CA SER A 230 13.12 13.25 1.44
C SER A 230 12.34 13.43 2.77
N PHE A 231 11.17 14.06 2.72
CA PHE A 231 10.30 14.31 3.87
C PHE A 231 9.10 13.36 3.94
N ALA A 232 8.88 12.50 2.94
CA ALA A 232 7.78 11.54 2.90
C ALA A 232 8.33 10.15 3.23
N ASP A 233 7.94 9.60 4.37
CA ASP A 233 8.20 8.18 4.70
C ASP A 233 7.09 7.31 4.12
N GLU A 234 6.96 7.37 2.80
CA GLU A 234 5.91 6.72 2.03
C GLU A 234 6.48 5.54 1.24
N THR A 235 5.70 4.50 1.13
CA THR A 235 6.02 3.34 0.29
C THR A 235 5.33 3.49 -1.06
N LEU A 236 6.09 3.25 -2.15
CA LEU A 236 5.58 3.24 -3.51
C LEU A 236 5.52 1.82 -4.06
N ILE A 237 4.43 1.53 -4.72
CA ILE A 237 4.24 0.36 -5.58
C ILE A 237 4.56 0.79 -7.01
N VAL A 238 5.47 0.08 -7.65
CA VAL A 238 5.84 0.28 -9.04
C VAL A 238 5.24 -0.86 -9.86
N SER A 239 4.30 -0.55 -10.71
CA SER A 239 3.60 -1.56 -11.51
C SER A 239 3.09 -1.00 -12.84
N LYS A 240 2.52 -1.88 -13.68
CA LYS A 240 1.81 -1.48 -14.88
C LYS A 240 0.31 -1.36 -14.61
N PHE A 241 -0.28 -0.33 -15.18
CA PHE A 241 -1.71 -0.05 -15.08
C PHE A 241 -2.26 0.32 -16.45
N LYS A 242 -3.53 0.08 -16.64
CA LYS A 242 -4.25 0.63 -17.79
C LYS A 242 -4.65 2.08 -17.48
N ILE A 243 -4.30 2.97 -18.40
CA ILE A 243 -4.60 4.40 -18.30
C ILE A 243 -5.79 4.70 -19.20
N ASN A 244 -6.83 5.32 -18.63
CA ASN A 244 -8.02 5.76 -19.33
C ASN A 244 -8.06 7.30 -19.31
N LYS A 245 -7.87 7.89 -20.48
CA LYS A 245 -7.83 9.35 -20.70
C LYS A 245 -9.24 9.91 -20.80
#